data_26e0218104246314b14d7bcd117b3299
#
_entry.id   26e0218104246314b14d7bcd117b3299
#
_cell.length_a   1.000
_cell.length_b   1.000
_cell.length_c   1.000
_cell.angle_alpha   90.00
_cell.angle_beta   90.00
_cell.angle_gamma   90.00
#
_symmetry.space_group_name_H-M   'P 1'
#
loop_
_entity.id
_entity.type
_entity.pdbx_description
1 polymer ?
#
loop_
_entity_poly.entity_id
_entity_poly.type
_entity_poly.pdbx_seq_one_letter_code
_entity_poly.pdbx_strand_id
1 'polypeptide(L)'
;MITTLSPVPWKRLALSVSLTLLGGSLLAQTNAPARKYSSLERMKTAHLKAAHEDAGRLQQERQSLPPLPGLHDYKAILHAHAEDSSHTGGTRPEMLADAKKAGVQVIMLTDHLRPPRDFIKDSWRGLHEGVLFIPGSEALGFLVYPVHSIMDRINEPRQQLIASVTESNGLIFLSHLEERMDHPMDGLTGTEIYNRHYDAIKDMAGLIAIAFKLLDPADCAELKENLRLYPDELLAAQATYQQNYLDKWDAETQKRRLTGIAANDCHHNQVFIVKMLDENTILIGTIVDKDDGMRKVTAGSKPSIRELTKGHKPGDILVRADFDPYYRSFRDSTTHILAPELTEAAIRAALQQGHAYVSHDWMCDATGFSFLLSQPAQEIMGDEVKFAQGQKLVARFPVACHIRLLRNGKEVTELEGSQLEYAAEGPGVYRVEGWLKLDGEDRPWIYSNPIYLR
;
A
#
# COMPACT_ATOMS: atom_id res chain seq x y z
N MET A 1 -1.96 -5.36 31.79
CA MET A 1 -0.50 -5.27 31.52
C MET A 1 -0.37 -4.92 30.06
N ILE A 2 -0.03 -3.69 29.76
CA ILE A 2 0.10 -3.17 28.39
C ILE A 2 1.50 -3.58 27.94
N THR A 3 1.61 -4.59 27.08
CA THR A 3 2.86 -4.88 26.37
C THR A 3 2.99 -3.87 25.24
N THR A 4 3.71 -2.80 25.48
CA THR A 4 4.24 -1.91 24.46
C THR A 4 5.21 -2.72 23.62
N LEU A 5 4.84 -3.06 22.38
CA LEU A 5 5.78 -3.58 21.40
C LEU A 5 6.74 -2.43 21.05
N SER A 6 7.96 -2.53 21.58
CA SER A 6 9.06 -1.64 21.23
C SER A 6 9.44 -1.84 19.77
N PRO A 7 9.89 -0.78 19.06
CA PRO A 7 10.45 -0.93 17.72
C PRO A 7 11.60 -1.94 17.78
N VAL A 8 11.62 -2.87 16.83
CA VAL A 8 12.65 -3.92 16.74
C VAL A 8 13.99 -3.25 16.48
N PRO A 9 14.89 -3.17 17.45
CA PRO A 9 16.20 -2.58 17.20
C PRO A 9 17.02 -3.55 16.34
N TRP A 10 17.74 -3.02 15.38
CA TRP A 10 18.68 -3.75 14.50
C TRP A 10 19.62 -4.73 15.22
N LYS A 11 19.72 -4.66 16.54
CA LYS A 11 20.52 -5.57 17.38
C LYS A 11 20.05 -7.03 17.42
N ARG A 12 18.86 -7.37 16.91
CA ARG A 12 18.33 -8.76 16.88
C ARG A 12 18.47 -9.46 15.53
N LEU A 13 19.21 -8.90 14.56
CA LEU A 13 19.55 -9.59 13.31
C LEU A 13 20.82 -10.45 13.46
N ALA A 14 20.96 -11.22 14.54
CA ALA A 14 21.96 -12.28 14.62
C ALA A 14 21.23 -13.63 14.50
N LEU A 15 21.37 -14.23 13.32
CA LEU A 15 21.11 -15.60 12.92
C LEU A 15 20.62 -16.54 14.03
N SER A 16 19.37 -17.00 13.90
CA SER A 16 19.01 -18.37 14.17
C SER A 16 18.13 -18.86 13.02
N VAL A 17 18.76 -19.44 12.01
CA VAL A 17 18.11 -20.26 10.99
C VAL A 17 17.80 -21.57 11.66
N SER A 18 16.59 -21.71 12.19
CA SER A 18 16.03 -23.01 12.55
C SER A 18 15.17 -23.48 11.38
N LEU A 19 15.72 -24.43 10.63
CA LEU A 19 14.97 -25.24 9.68
C LEU A 19 13.90 -26.03 10.45
N THR A 20 12.64 -25.68 10.27
CA THR A 20 11.52 -26.59 10.54
C THR A 20 10.73 -26.78 9.26
N LEU A 21 11.07 -27.83 8.53
CA LEU A 21 10.23 -28.45 7.53
C LEU A 21 9.13 -29.21 8.27
N LEU A 22 7.90 -29.03 7.82
CA LEU A 22 6.76 -29.94 7.72
C LEU A 22 5.44 -29.29 8.12
N GLY A 23 4.63 -29.11 7.12
CA GLY A 23 3.22 -28.75 7.20
C GLY A 23 2.72 -28.43 5.79
N GLY A 24 2.53 -29.47 4.97
CA GLY A 24 1.94 -29.30 3.64
C GLY A 24 0.47 -28.89 3.77
N SER A 25 0.21 -27.57 3.80
CA SER A 25 -1.08 -27.04 3.43
C SER A 25 -1.23 -27.24 1.92
N LEU A 26 -2.28 -27.91 1.49
CA LEU A 26 -2.74 -27.84 0.11
C LEU A 26 -3.10 -26.39 -0.18
N LEU A 27 -2.11 -25.62 -0.60
CA LEU A 27 -2.34 -24.31 -1.20
C LEU A 27 -3.13 -24.57 -2.48
N ALA A 28 -4.35 -24.05 -2.57
CA ALA A 28 -5.06 -23.97 -3.82
C ALA A 28 -4.08 -23.35 -4.83
N GLN A 29 -3.83 -24.05 -5.95
CA GLN A 29 -3.03 -23.50 -7.04
C GLN A 29 -3.77 -22.25 -7.53
N THR A 30 -3.18 -21.08 -7.25
CA THR A 30 -3.67 -19.83 -7.82
C THR A 30 -3.11 -19.74 -9.22
N ASN A 31 -3.94 -19.40 -10.18
CA ASN A 31 -3.51 -19.13 -11.55
C ASN A 31 -2.91 -17.73 -11.71
N ALA A 32 -2.57 -17.05 -10.62
CA ALA A 32 -1.93 -15.73 -10.68
C ALA A 32 -0.58 -15.84 -11.39
N PRO A 33 -0.24 -14.88 -12.28
CA PRO A 33 1.04 -14.87 -12.96
C PRO A 33 2.21 -14.97 -11.98
N ALA A 34 3.15 -15.86 -12.26
CA ALA A 34 4.31 -16.07 -11.40
C ALA A 34 5.29 -14.89 -11.51
N ARG A 35 5.83 -14.46 -10.36
CA ARG A 35 6.89 -13.44 -10.33
C ARG A 35 8.13 -13.95 -11.09
N LYS A 36 8.59 -13.17 -12.07
CA LYS A 36 9.71 -13.54 -12.95
C LYS A 36 11.07 -13.18 -12.34
N TYR A 37 11.16 -12.02 -11.69
CA TYR A 37 12.40 -11.48 -11.15
C TYR A 37 12.34 -11.33 -9.63
N SER A 38 13.45 -11.62 -8.94
CA SER A 38 13.65 -11.22 -7.55
C SER A 38 13.71 -9.69 -7.43
N SER A 39 13.53 -9.15 -6.23
CA SER A 39 13.68 -7.71 -6.00
C SER A 39 15.06 -7.20 -6.37
N LEU A 40 16.11 -7.97 -6.07
CA LEU A 40 17.49 -7.62 -6.44
C LEU A 40 17.70 -7.57 -7.95
N GLU A 41 17.04 -8.42 -8.71
CA GLU A 41 17.07 -8.37 -10.17
C GLU A 41 16.32 -7.15 -10.67
N ARG A 42 15.11 -6.89 -10.17
CA ARG A 42 14.34 -5.69 -10.53
C ARG A 42 15.08 -4.38 -10.23
N MET A 43 15.94 -4.35 -9.19
CA MET A 43 16.76 -3.18 -8.83
C MET A 43 18.00 -2.96 -9.73
N LYS A 44 18.31 -3.86 -10.66
CA LYS A 44 19.39 -3.61 -11.63
C LYS A 44 18.96 -2.54 -12.62
N THR A 45 19.87 -1.64 -12.98
CA THR A 45 19.63 -0.51 -13.90
C THR A 45 18.92 -0.91 -15.19
N ALA A 46 19.28 -2.05 -15.78
CA ALA A 46 18.66 -2.54 -17.02
C ALA A 46 17.17 -2.87 -16.84
N HIS A 47 16.79 -3.52 -15.73
CA HIS A 47 15.41 -3.88 -15.42
C HIS A 47 14.59 -2.65 -15.00
N LEU A 48 15.17 -1.73 -14.20
CA LEU A 48 14.52 -0.46 -13.84
C LEU A 48 14.18 0.36 -15.10
N LYS A 49 15.16 0.47 -16.00
CA LYS A 49 15.00 1.19 -17.28
C LYS A 49 13.90 0.56 -18.14
N ALA A 50 13.92 -0.77 -18.32
CA ALA A 50 12.92 -1.46 -19.12
C ALA A 50 11.50 -1.31 -18.54
N ALA A 51 11.36 -1.43 -17.22
CA ALA A 51 10.07 -1.21 -16.54
C ALA A 51 9.58 0.25 -16.68
N HIS A 52 10.51 1.23 -16.61
CA HIS A 52 10.20 2.65 -16.80
C HIS A 52 9.73 2.96 -18.24
N GLU A 53 10.41 2.40 -19.24
CA GLU A 53 10.03 2.57 -20.64
C GLU A 53 8.64 1.97 -20.91
N ASP A 54 8.35 0.78 -20.36
CA ASP A 54 7.03 0.15 -20.45
C ASP A 54 5.94 0.96 -19.73
N ALA A 55 6.19 1.42 -18.51
CA ALA A 55 5.25 2.28 -17.77
C ALA A 55 4.96 3.58 -18.54
N GLY A 56 6.00 4.21 -19.10
CA GLY A 56 5.87 5.41 -19.94
C GLY A 56 5.04 5.16 -21.20
N ARG A 57 5.22 4.02 -21.87
CA ARG A 57 4.41 3.59 -23.03
C ARG A 57 2.95 3.37 -22.62
N LEU A 58 2.68 2.63 -21.56
CA LEU A 58 1.34 2.38 -21.05
C LEU A 58 0.61 3.67 -20.69
N GLN A 59 1.31 4.63 -20.07
CA GLN A 59 0.74 5.93 -19.75
C GLN A 59 0.39 6.74 -21.01
N GLN A 60 1.14 6.60 -22.11
CA GLN A 60 0.83 7.23 -23.39
C GLN A 60 -0.35 6.56 -24.12
N GLU A 61 -0.49 5.24 -24.00
CA GLU A 61 -1.57 4.45 -24.56
C GLU A 61 -2.89 4.59 -23.77
N ARG A 62 -2.82 5.14 -22.55
CA ARG A 62 -3.94 5.31 -21.65
C ARG A 62 -5.06 6.15 -22.28
N GLN A 63 -6.28 5.64 -22.21
CA GLN A 63 -7.47 6.32 -22.68
C GLN A 63 -8.24 6.93 -21.50
N SER A 64 -8.77 8.14 -21.70
CA SER A 64 -9.72 8.73 -20.76
C SER A 64 -11.07 8.02 -20.90
N LEU A 65 -11.50 7.34 -19.87
CA LEU A 65 -12.80 6.70 -19.82
C LEU A 65 -13.84 7.67 -19.24
N PRO A 66 -15.10 7.63 -19.70
CA PRO A 66 -16.16 8.43 -19.12
C PRO A 66 -16.39 8.00 -17.67
N PRO A 67 -16.57 8.96 -16.74
CA PRO A 67 -16.89 8.64 -15.36
C PRO A 67 -18.25 7.94 -15.27
N LEU A 68 -18.43 7.17 -14.20
CA LEU A 68 -19.74 6.61 -13.88
C LEU A 68 -20.74 7.74 -13.56
N PRO A 69 -21.99 7.66 -14.03
CA PRO A 69 -22.97 8.72 -13.85
C PRO A 69 -23.14 9.13 -12.37
N GLY A 70 -22.95 10.42 -12.09
CA GLY A 70 -23.10 10.98 -10.74
C GLY A 70 -21.98 10.63 -9.76
N LEU A 71 -20.89 10.00 -10.22
CA LEU A 71 -19.74 9.65 -9.41
C LEU A 71 -18.45 10.27 -9.95
N HIS A 72 -17.56 10.63 -9.06
CA HIS A 72 -16.19 11.02 -9.34
C HIS A 72 -15.25 9.95 -8.78
N ASP A 73 -14.09 9.82 -9.42
CA ASP A 73 -13.03 8.89 -9.03
C ASP A 73 -11.96 9.66 -8.25
N TYR A 74 -11.96 9.51 -6.92
CA TYR A 74 -11.04 10.20 -6.01
C TYR A 74 -9.90 9.29 -5.59
N LYS A 75 -8.66 9.70 -5.86
CA LYS A 75 -7.47 9.03 -5.34
C LYS A 75 -7.33 9.29 -3.84
N ALA A 76 -7.22 8.22 -3.07
CA ALA A 76 -7.18 8.26 -1.62
C ALA A 76 -6.04 7.42 -1.04
N ILE A 77 -5.45 7.90 0.05
CA ILE A 77 -4.48 7.19 0.87
C ILE A 77 -5.12 6.92 2.24
N LEU A 78 -5.21 5.65 2.61
CA LEU A 78 -5.94 5.23 3.81
C LEU A 78 -5.04 4.73 4.95
N HIS A 79 -3.75 4.61 4.75
CA HIS A 79 -2.78 4.25 5.79
C HIS A 79 -1.56 5.16 5.64
N ALA A 80 -1.55 6.25 6.41
CA ALA A 80 -0.53 7.29 6.32
C ALA A 80 -0.27 7.95 7.67
N HIS A 81 1.00 8.20 7.96
CA HIS A 81 1.51 8.76 9.21
C HIS A 81 2.29 10.05 8.98
N ALA A 82 2.10 11.04 9.85
CA ALA A 82 2.89 12.28 9.80
C ALA A 82 3.06 12.88 11.21
N GLU A 83 4.30 13.16 11.60
CA GLU A 83 4.62 13.83 12.88
C GLU A 83 4.08 13.12 14.13
N ASP A 84 3.83 11.81 14.05
CA ASP A 84 3.13 11.08 15.09
C ASP A 84 4.05 10.26 16.02
N SER A 85 5.26 9.95 15.55
CA SER A 85 6.16 9.05 16.27
C SER A 85 7.63 9.30 15.97
N SER A 86 8.52 8.68 16.76
CA SER A 86 9.97 8.77 16.56
C SER A 86 10.48 8.02 15.32
N HIS A 87 9.64 7.20 14.69
CA HIS A 87 9.97 6.49 13.46
C HIS A 87 9.27 7.07 12.22
N THR A 88 8.52 8.16 12.38
CA THR A 88 7.92 8.92 11.28
C THR A 88 8.81 10.11 10.95
N GLY A 89 9.36 10.13 9.74
CA GLY A 89 10.26 11.19 9.27
C GLY A 89 9.54 12.34 8.57
N GLY A 90 8.32 12.10 8.08
CA GLY A 90 7.57 13.08 7.31
C GLY A 90 6.65 13.96 8.12
N THR A 91 6.25 15.09 7.52
CA THR A 91 5.38 16.11 8.10
C THR A 91 4.07 16.26 7.34
N ARG A 92 3.01 16.79 7.97
CA ARG A 92 1.71 17.07 7.31
C ARG A 92 1.83 18.08 6.16
N PRO A 93 2.62 19.17 6.26
CA PRO A 93 2.86 20.05 5.12
C PRO A 93 3.53 19.35 3.92
N GLU A 94 4.51 18.45 4.14
CA GLU A 94 5.08 17.62 3.07
C GLU A 94 4.05 16.70 2.47
N MET A 95 3.28 16.02 3.31
CA MET A 95 2.21 15.12 2.88
C MET A 95 1.18 15.84 1.99
N LEU A 96 0.77 17.06 2.37
CA LEU A 96 -0.13 17.89 1.55
C LEU A 96 0.50 18.27 0.20
N ALA A 97 1.75 18.73 0.20
CA ALA A 97 2.44 19.11 -1.02
C ALA A 97 2.59 17.91 -1.98
N ASP A 98 2.95 16.75 -1.44
CA ASP A 98 3.15 15.52 -2.19
C ASP A 98 1.82 14.91 -2.66
N ALA A 99 0.73 15.03 -1.87
CA ALA A 99 -0.60 14.64 -2.29
C ALA A 99 -1.06 15.43 -3.53
N LYS A 100 -0.89 16.75 -3.50
CA LYS A 100 -1.20 17.62 -4.66
C LYS A 100 -0.40 17.23 -5.90
N LYS A 101 0.90 16.97 -5.73
CA LYS A 101 1.79 16.54 -6.80
C LYS A 101 1.41 15.17 -7.36
N ALA A 102 0.97 14.24 -6.52
CA ALA A 102 0.52 12.90 -6.92
C ALA A 102 -0.92 12.86 -7.46
N GLY A 103 -1.66 13.97 -7.39
CA GLY A 103 -3.08 14.01 -7.75
C GLY A 103 -3.99 13.29 -6.74
N VAL A 104 -3.53 13.10 -5.51
CA VAL A 104 -4.32 12.52 -4.42
C VAL A 104 -5.23 13.59 -3.83
N GLN A 105 -6.54 13.26 -3.72
CA GLN A 105 -7.55 14.18 -3.22
C GLN A 105 -8.01 13.87 -1.79
N VAL A 106 -7.75 12.66 -1.28
CA VAL A 106 -8.19 12.24 0.05
C VAL A 106 -7.01 11.64 0.81
N ILE A 107 -6.74 12.13 2.01
CA ILE A 107 -5.82 11.53 2.98
C ILE A 107 -6.61 11.14 4.23
N MET A 108 -6.63 9.86 4.54
CA MET A 108 -7.17 9.33 5.79
C MET A 108 -6.00 9.02 6.71
N LEU A 109 -5.76 9.91 7.67
CA LEU A 109 -4.62 9.82 8.59
C LEU A 109 -4.77 8.63 9.55
N THR A 110 -3.69 7.94 9.83
CA THR A 110 -3.64 6.80 10.76
C THR A 110 -2.52 6.95 11.78
N ASP A 111 -2.26 8.18 12.20
CA ASP A 111 -1.26 8.44 13.24
C ASP A 111 -1.41 7.45 14.40
N HIS A 112 -0.29 6.95 14.92
CA HIS A 112 -0.29 5.98 16.01
C HIS A 112 -1.01 6.53 17.25
N LEU A 113 -1.75 5.65 17.93
CA LEU A 113 -2.40 6.00 19.19
C LEU A 113 -1.37 6.35 20.27
N ARG A 114 -1.37 7.61 20.70
CA ARG A 114 -0.41 8.15 21.70
C ARG A 114 -1.12 9.07 22.71
N PRO A 115 -1.85 8.51 23.69
CA PRO A 115 -2.43 9.31 24.74
C PRO A 115 -1.38 10.17 25.47
N PRO A 116 -1.70 11.42 25.89
CA PRO A 116 -3.06 12.00 25.96
C PRO A 116 -3.54 12.66 24.67
N ARG A 117 -2.80 12.62 23.56
CA ARG A 117 -3.20 13.20 22.27
C ARG A 117 -4.50 12.54 21.78
N ASP A 118 -5.48 13.36 21.45
CA ASP A 118 -6.72 12.93 20.82
C ASP A 118 -6.54 12.94 19.29
N PHE A 119 -6.40 11.78 18.68
CA PHE A 119 -6.13 11.65 17.25
C PHE A 119 -7.25 12.18 16.34
N ILE A 120 -8.45 12.46 16.90
CA ILE A 120 -9.53 13.09 16.15
C ILE A 120 -9.51 14.61 16.31
N LYS A 121 -9.36 15.12 17.54
CA LYS A 121 -9.41 16.55 17.83
C LYS A 121 -8.11 17.26 17.49
N ASP A 122 -6.97 16.58 17.68
CA ASP A 122 -5.62 17.14 17.54
C ASP A 122 -4.99 16.83 16.17
N SER A 123 -5.80 16.49 15.16
CA SER A 123 -5.35 16.16 13.82
C SER A 123 -5.96 17.08 12.76
N TRP A 124 -5.43 17.01 11.55
CA TRP A 124 -6.01 17.74 10.42
C TRP A 124 -7.33 17.10 9.98
N ARG A 125 -8.33 17.95 9.71
CA ARG A 125 -9.65 17.55 9.23
C ARG A 125 -10.21 18.57 8.23
N GLY A 126 -10.90 18.09 7.21
CA GLY A 126 -11.51 18.93 6.18
C GLY A 126 -10.56 19.25 5.03
N LEU A 127 -10.95 20.19 4.19
CA LEU A 127 -10.20 20.57 3.00
C LEU A 127 -9.01 21.47 3.33
N HIS A 128 -7.82 21.02 2.95
CA HIS A 128 -6.58 21.79 2.98
C HIS A 128 -6.07 21.92 1.54
N GLU A 129 -6.15 23.11 0.97
CA GLU A 129 -5.73 23.40 -0.42
C GLU A 129 -6.24 22.39 -1.47
N GLY A 130 -7.48 21.93 -1.32
CA GLY A 130 -8.12 21.00 -2.25
C GLY A 130 -7.93 19.51 -1.94
N VAL A 131 -7.14 19.16 -0.93
CA VAL A 131 -7.00 17.79 -0.41
C VAL A 131 -7.86 17.65 0.86
N LEU A 132 -8.71 16.65 0.89
CA LEU A 132 -9.56 16.32 2.04
C LEU A 132 -8.79 15.45 3.02
N PHE A 133 -8.58 15.95 4.25
CA PHE A 133 -8.02 15.19 5.36
C PHE A 133 -9.14 14.64 6.25
N ILE A 134 -9.06 13.36 6.56
CA ILE A 134 -9.97 12.66 7.48
C ILE A 134 -9.14 12.08 8.61
N PRO A 135 -9.33 12.50 9.86
CA PRO A 135 -8.55 12.00 10.98
C PRO A 135 -8.92 10.57 11.37
N GLY A 136 -7.94 9.81 11.79
CA GLY A 136 -8.04 8.46 12.28
C GLY A 136 -6.77 8.06 13.01
N SER A 137 -6.67 6.80 13.36
CA SER A 137 -5.48 6.23 14.02
C SER A 137 -5.26 4.79 13.64
N GLU A 138 -4.00 4.38 13.54
CA GLU A 138 -3.64 2.99 13.66
C GLU A 138 -3.63 2.60 15.14
N ALA A 139 -4.61 1.81 15.55
CA ALA A 139 -4.84 1.45 16.94
C ALA A 139 -5.29 0.01 17.09
N LEU A 140 -4.63 -0.75 17.99
CA LEU A 140 -5.03 -2.11 18.38
C LEU A 140 -5.18 -3.10 17.20
N GLY A 141 -4.43 -2.88 16.13
CA GLY A 141 -4.46 -3.70 14.93
C GLY A 141 -5.52 -3.31 13.91
N PHE A 142 -6.06 -2.10 14.03
CA PHE A 142 -7.04 -1.54 13.11
C PHE A 142 -6.63 -0.16 12.62
N LEU A 143 -7.11 0.20 11.43
CA LEU A 143 -7.25 1.59 11.02
C LEU A 143 -8.63 2.06 11.48
N VAL A 144 -8.68 2.97 12.45
CA VAL A 144 -9.93 3.45 13.06
C VAL A 144 -10.20 4.89 12.63
N TYR A 145 -11.39 5.14 12.09
CA TYR A 145 -11.83 6.46 11.63
C TYR A 145 -13.20 6.81 12.23
N PRO A 146 -13.29 7.02 13.54
CA PRO A 146 -14.55 7.44 14.14
C PRO A 146 -14.90 8.86 13.70
N VAL A 147 -16.18 9.24 13.73
CA VAL A 147 -16.61 10.60 13.41
C VAL A 147 -16.33 11.56 14.57
N HIS A 148 -16.44 11.04 15.79
CA HIS A 148 -16.17 11.75 17.04
C HIS A 148 -15.06 11.05 17.81
N SER A 149 -14.43 11.77 18.74
CA SER A 149 -13.41 11.18 19.61
C SER A 149 -13.95 9.99 20.39
N ILE A 150 -13.15 8.93 20.43
CA ILE A 150 -13.41 7.70 21.22
C ILE A 150 -12.29 7.44 22.22
N MET A 151 -11.52 8.47 22.61
CA MET A 151 -10.38 8.30 23.51
C MET A 151 -10.75 7.75 24.89
N ASP A 152 -11.94 8.00 25.36
CA ASP A 152 -12.51 7.42 26.59
C ASP A 152 -12.90 5.95 26.45
N ARG A 153 -13.08 5.47 25.21
CA ARG A 153 -13.53 4.11 24.86
C ARG A 153 -12.45 3.27 24.15
N ILE A 154 -11.28 3.83 23.91
CA ILE A 154 -10.23 3.18 23.09
C ILE A 154 -9.69 1.86 23.67
N ASN A 155 -9.85 1.66 24.99
CA ASN A 155 -9.43 0.44 25.68
C ASN A 155 -10.57 -0.58 25.89
N GLU A 156 -11.73 -0.36 25.28
CA GLU A 156 -12.84 -1.31 25.36
C GLU A 156 -12.48 -2.66 24.68
N PRO A 157 -13.14 -3.75 25.06
CA PRO A 157 -13.00 -5.03 24.36
C PRO A 157 -13.31 -4.86 22.86
N ARG A 158 -12.64 -5.66 22.01
CA ARG A 158 -12.68 -5.57 20.56
C ARG A 158 -14.06 -5.25 19.96
N GLN A 159 -15.10 -5.99 20.34
CA GLN A 159 -16.45 -5.80 19.77
C GLN A 159 -17.08 -4.47 20.18
N GLN A 160 -16.81 -4.02 21.41
CA GLN A 160 -17.28 -2.73 21.88
C GLN A 160 -16.53 -1.59 21.20
N LEU A 161 -15.21 -1.74 21.00
CA LEU A 161 -14.41 -0.79 20.21
C LEU A 161 -14.94 -0.69 18.76
N ILE A 162 -15.20 -1.81 18.10
CA ILE A 162 -15.77 -1.82 16.75
C ILE A 162 -17.10 -1.06 16.73
N ALA A 163 -18.00 -1.34 17.67
CA ALA A 163 -19.28 -0.62 17.79
C ALA A 163 -19.06 0.88 18.01
N SER A 164 -18.12 1.25 18.89
CA SER A 164 -17.79 2.66 19.19
C SER A 164 -17.30 3.42 17.97
N VAL A 165 -16.50 2.78 17.13
CA VAL A 165 -16.00 3.38 15.88
C VAL A 165 -17.10 3.48 14.84
N THR A 166 -17.91 2.44 14.67
CA THR A 166 -18.96 2.38 13.63
C THR A 166 -20.21 3.20 13.97
N GLU A 167 -20.37 3.59 15.22
CA GLU A 167 -21.36 4.60 15.61
C GLU A 167 -21.22 5.87 14.74
N SER A 168 -22.31 6.45 14.35
CA SER A 168 -22.34 7.70 13.56
C SER A 168 -21.58 7.64 12.24
N ASN A 169 -21.52 6.47 11.59
CA ASN A 169 -20.84 6.25 10.30
C ASN A 169 -19.31 6.34 10.35
N GLY A 170 -18.69 5.98 11.47
CA GLY A 170 -17.24 5.74 11.52
C GLY A 170 -16.85 4.50 10.72
N LEU A 171 -15.58 4.41 10.33
CA LEU A 171 -15.04 3.30 9.55
C LEU A 171 -13.95 2.58 10.35
N ILE A 172 -13.86 1.27 10.15
CA ILE A 172 -12.81 0.45 10.78
C ILE A 172 -12.35 -0.65 9.82
N PHE A 173 -11.04 -0.71 9.59
CA PHE A 173 -10.40 -1.71 8.73
C PHE A 173 -9.39 -2.52 9.53
N LEU A 174 -9.28 -3.81 9.24
CA LEU A 174 -8.21 -4.64 9.79
C LEU A 174 -6.90 -4.27 9.10
N SER A 175 -5.88 -3.89 9.87
CA SER A 175 -4.55 -3.55 9.38
C SER A 175 -3.57 -4.70 9.57
N HIS A 176 -2.46 -4.70 8.80
CA HIS A 176 -1.36 -5.67 8.89
C HIS A 176 -1.86 -7.11 8.99
N LEU A 177 -2.54 -7.54 7.92
CA LEU A 177 -3.13 -8.88 7.85
C LEU A 177 -2.09 -9.99 8.08
N GLU A 178 -0.82 -9.78 7.69
CA GLU A 178 0.28 -10.73 7.92
C GLU A 178 0.45 -11.13 9.38
N GLU A 179 0.08 -10.24 10.29
CA GLU A 179 0.13 -10.48 11.74
C GLU A 179 -1.21 -10.96 12.30
N ARG A 180 -2.30 -10.90 11.50
CA ARG A 180 -3.70 -11.02 11.96
C ARG A 180 -4.56 -11.92 11.08
N MET A 181 -3.94 -12.94 10.47
CA MET A 181 -4.63 -13.85 9.56
C MET A 181 -5.79 -14.63 10.20
N ASP A 182 -5.75 -14.85 11.50
CA ASP A 182 -6.78 -15.54 12.28
C ASP A 182 -7.82 -14.61 12.92
N HIS A 183 -7.63 -13.28 12.82
CA HIS A 183 -8.58 -12.33 13.38
C HIS A 183 -9.94 -12.38 12.65
N PRO A 184 -11.07 -12.41 13.39
CA PRO A 184 -12.41 -12.34 12.79
C PRO A 184 -12.66 -10.94 12.20
N MET A 185 -13.50 -10.88 11.16
CA MET A 185 -13.85 -9.61 10.49
C MET A 185 -15.30 -9.14 10.76
N ASP A 186 -15.91 -9.66 11.85
CA ASP A 186 -17.28 -9.28 12.23
C ASP A 186 -17.38 -7.82 12.64
N GLY A 187 -18.29 -7.09 11.98
CA GLY A 187 -18.56 -5.68 12.25
C GLY A 187 -17.55 -4.70 11.66
N LEU A 188 -16.52 -5.18 10.93
CA LEU A 188 -15.56 -4.30 10.26
C LEU A 188 -16.16 -3.73 8.98
N THR A 189 -15.71 -2.52 8.60
CA THR A 189 -15.96 -1.93 7.27
C THR A 189 -15.20 -2.73 6.19
N GLY A 190 -13.98 -3.14 6.49
CA GLY A 190 -13.14 -3.81 5.52
C GLY A 190 -11.77 -4.20 6.06
N THR A 191 -10.83 -4.39 5.15
CA THR A 191 -9.45 -4.78 5.44
C THR A 191 -8.50 -4.27 4.37
N GLU A 192 -7.24 -4.19 4.69
CA GLU A 192 -6.17 -4.07 3.71
C GLU A 192 -6.16 -5.33 2.83
N ILE A 193 -6.06 -5.15 1.51
CA ILE A 193 -5.89 -6.24 0.53
C ILE A 193 -4.52 -6.18 -0.15
N TYR A 194 -3.80 -5.12 0.08
CA TYR A 194 -2.40 -4.90 -0.23
C TYR A 194 -1.78 -4.01 0.84
N ASN A 195 -0.60 -4.39 1.33
CA ASN A 195 0.18 -3.58 2.26
C ASN A 195 1.65 -3.55 1.85
N ARG A 196 2.18 -2.35 1.60
CA ARG A 196 3.59 -2.15 1.21
C ARG A 196 4.57 -2.56 2.32
N HIS A 197 4.21 -2.36 3.59
CA HIS A 197 5.03 -2.78 4.74
C HIS A 197 5.31 -4.28 4.72
N TYR A 198 4.29 -5.08 4.37
CA TYR A 198 4.45 -6.54 4.26
C TYR A 198 5.49 -6.92 3.19
N ASP A 199 5.49 -6.27 2.03
CA ASP A 199 6.50 -6.50 1.00
C ASP A 199 7.91 -6.14 1.48
N ALA A 200 8.06 -5.03 2.21
CA ALA A 200 9.33 -4.60 2.78
C ALA A 200 9.85 -5.60 3.84
N ILE A 201 8.99 -6.12 4.71
CA ILE A 201 9.37 -7.14 5.71
C ILE A 201 9.76 -8.45 5.03
N LYS A 202 9.02 -8.89 4.02
CA LYS A 202 9.33 -10.13 3.30
C LYS A 202 10.65 -10.07 2.55
N ASP A 203 11.04 -8.89 2.06
CA ASP A 203 12.24 -8.69 1.28
C ASP A 203 13.30 -7.84 2.00
N MET A 204 13.58 -8.17 3.24
CA MET A 204 14.68 -7.56 4.01
C MET A 204 16.03 -7.66 3.30
N ALA A 205 16.23 -8.70 2.47
CA ALA A 205 17.47 -8.87 1.70
C ALA A 205 17.66 -7.71 0.69
N GLY A 206 16.59 -7.25 0.05
CA GLY A 206 16.62 -6.09 -0.84
C GLY A 206 17.02 -4.81 -0.11
N LEU A 207 16.43 -4.54 1.06
CA LEU A 207 16.76 -3.38 1.87
C LEU A 207 18.22 -3.41 2.37
N ILE A 208 18.70 -4.57 2.82
CA ILE A 208 20.09 -4.76 3.22
C ILE A 208 21.04 -4.52 2.05
N ALA A 209 20.71 -5.01 0.86
CA ALA A 209 21.54 -4.81 -0.34
C ALA A 209 21.65 -3.32 -0.70
N ILE A 210 20.54 -2.56 -0.62
CA ILE A 210 20.55 -1.09 -0.79
C ILE A 210 21.50 -0.45 0.21
N ALA A 211 21.40 -0.79 1.49
CA ALA A 211 22.27 -0.25 2.54
C ALA A 211 23.76 -0.53 2.27
N PHE A 212 24.09 -1.70 1.74
CA PHE A 212 25.48 -2.04 1.37
C PHE A 212 25.97 -1.26 0.14
N LYS A 213 25.12 -0.98 -0.84
CA LYS A 213 25.48 -0.15 -2.00
C LYS A 213 25.90 1.27 -1.58
N LEU A 214 25.36 1.81 -0.51
CA LEU A 214 25.74 3.14 0.00
C LEU A 214 27.20 3.20 0.53
N LEU A 215 27.84 2.06 0.74
CA LEU A 215 29.22 1.95 1.28
C LEU A 215 30.30 1.93 0.20
N ASP A 216 29.95 1.73 -1.04
CA ASP A 216 30.86 1.73 -2.16
C ASP A 216 30.60 2.97 -3.03
N PRO A 217 31.62 3.79 -3.35
CA PRO A 217 31.39 5.02 -4.11
C PRO A 217 30.75 4.79 -5.49
N ALA A 218 31.16 3.71 -6.21
CA ALA A 218 30.62 3.41 -7.52
C ALA A 218 29.16 2.91 -7.43
N ASP A 219 28.89 1.94 -6.53
CA ASP A 219 27.54 1.43 -6.27
C ASP A 219 26.59 2.51 -5.76
N CYS A 220 27.11 3.43 -4.92
CA CYS A 220 26.35 4.57 -4.40
C CYS A 220 26.00 5.55 -5.52
N ALA A 221 26.93 5.81 -6.45
CA ALA A 221 26.69 6.68 -7.60
C ALA A 221 25.62 6.05 -8.53
N GLU A 222 25.71 4.75 -8.82
CA GLU A 222 24.69 4.02 -9.59
C GLU A 222 23.33 4.09 -8.91
N LEU A 223 23.26 3.83 -7.59
CA LEU A 223 22.02 3.86 -6.84
C LEU A 223 21.37 5.25 -6.84
N LYS A 224 22.16 6.32 -6.67
CA LYS A 224 21.68 7.71 -6.74
C LYS A 224 21.14 8.04 -8.12
N GLU A 225 21.81 7.58 -9.18
CA GLU A 225 21.35 7.79 -10.55
C GLU A 225 20.05 7.02 -10.83
N ASN A 226 19.93 5.77 -10.34
CA ASN A 226 18.72 4.99 -10.43
C ASN A 226 17.57 5.64 -9.66
N LEU A 227 17.81 6.18 -8.45
CA LEU A 227 16.81 6.95 -7.69
C LEU A 227 16.36 8.22 -8.42
N ARG A 228 17.25 8.84 -9.21
CA ARG A 228 16.92 10.04 -10.00
C ARG A 228 16.11 9.71 -11.25
N LEU A 229 16.47 8.62 -11.96
CA LEU A 229 15.88 8.25 -13.25
C LEU A 229 14.65 7.34 -13.11
N TYR A 230 14.66 6.40 -12.16
CA TYR A 230 13.70 5.31 -12.03
C TYR A 230 13.18 5.20 -10.59
N PRO A 231 12.74 6.31 -9.98
CA PRO A 231 12.43 6.32 -8.54
C PRO A 231 11.24 5.45 -8.16
N ASP A 232 10.19 5.41 -8.99
CA ASP A 232 8.98 4.65 -8.73
C ASP A 232 9.25 3.15 -8.89
N GLU A 233 9.98 2.77 -9.95
CA GLU A 233 10.37 1.39 -10.24
C GLU A 233 11.28 0.81 -9.15
N LEU A 234 12.18 1.64 -8.62
CA LEU A 234 13.09 1.23 -7.56
C LEU A 234 12.33 1.01 -6.24
N LEU A 235 11.38 1.87 -5.89
CA LEU A 235 10.51 1.69 -4.73
C LEU A 235 9.66 0.43 -4.88
N ALA A 236 9.05 0.24 -6.05
CA ALA A 236 8.16 -0.88 -6.37
C ALA A 236 8.89 -2.20 -6.68
N ALA A 237 10.23 -2.22 -6.68
CA ALA A 237 10.99 -3.45 -6.94
C ALA A 237 10.65 -4.59 -5.99
N GLN A 238 10.25 -4.27 -4.75
CA GLN A 238 9.85 -5.23 -3.70
C GLN A 238 8.40 -5.70 -3.84
N ALA A 239 7.54 -4.96 -4.56
CA ALA A 239 6.11 -5.25 -4.64
C ALA A 239 5.82 -6.68 -5.10
N THR A 240 4.89 -7.34 -4.42
CA THR A 240 4.46 -8.72 -4.69
C THR A 240 2.95 -8.80 -4.81
N TYR A 241 2.46 -9.87 -5.44
CA TYR A 241 1.06 -10.25 -5.35
C TYR A 241 0.82 -10.90 -3.99
N GLN A 242 0.05 -10.22 -3.13
CA GLN A 242 -0.16 -10.64 -1.73
C GLN A 242 -1.32 -11.64 -1.63
N GLN A 243 -1.11 -12.85 -2.15
CA GLN A 243 -2.13 -13.89 -2.24
C GLN A 243 -2.82 -14.18 -0.90
N ASN A 244 -2.07 -14.25 0.20
CA ASN A 244 -2.62 -14.52 1.53
C ASN A 244 -3.62 -13.46 2.01
N TYR A 245 -3.41 -12.19 1.67
CA TYR A 245 -4.34 -11.09 1.94
C TYR A 245 -5.63 -11.28 1.16
N LEU A 246 -5.48 -11.54 -0.14
CA LEU A 246 -6.61 -11.75 -1.05
C LEU A 246 -7.41 -13.01 -0.69
N ASP A 247 -6.75 -14.12 -0.35
CA ASP A 247 -7.42 -15.36 0.05
C ASP A 247 -8.29 -15.18 1.29
N LYS A 248 -7.76 -14.47 2.30
CA LYS A 248 -8.54 -14.16 3.50
C LYS A 248 -9.71 -13.24 3.19
N TRP A 249 -9.48 -12.19 2.42
CA TRP A 249 -10.53 -11.25 2.03
C TRP A 249 -11.61 -11.96 1.18
N ASP A 250 -11.23 -12.75 0.19
CA ASP A 250 -12.14 -13.54 -0.64
C ASP A 250 -12.99 -14.53 0.19
N ALA A 251 -12.40 -15.17 1.20
CA ALA A 251 -13.11 -16.06 2.09
C ALA A 251 -14.13 -15.31 2.97
N GLU A 252 -13.78 -14.14 3.48
CA GLU A 252 -14.66 -13.35 4.35
C GLU A 252 -15.76 -12.62 3.55
N THR A 253 -15.49 -12.18 2.32
CA THR A 253 -16.49 -11.52 1.45
C THR A 253 -17.63 -12.47 1.04
N GLN A 254 -17.42 -13.78 1.05
CA GLN A 254 -18.49 -14.76 0.84
C GLN A 254 -19.52 -14.73 1.98
N LYS A 255 -19.14 -14.33 3.19
CA LYS A 255 -19.98 -14.31 4.39
C LYS A 255 -20.66 -12.94 4.60
N ARG A 256 -20.00 -11.87 4.18
CA ARG A 256 -20.40 -10.47 4.44
C ARG A 256 -19.81 -9.52 3.40
N ARG A 257 -20.34 -8.32 3.33
CA ARG A 257 -19.70 -7.25 2.55
C ARG A 257 -18.48 -6.72 3.33
N LEU A 258 -17.35 -6.58 2.66
CA LEU A 258 -16.10 -6.03 3.21
C LEU A 258 -15.35 -5.26 2.13
N THR A 259 -15.01 -4.03 2.41
CA THR A 259 -14.24 -3.18 1.50
C THR A 259 -12.75 -3.50 1.58
N GLY A 260 -12.17 -3.83 0.43
CA GLY A 260 -10.72 -3.95 0.28
C GLY A 260 -10.08 -2.59 0.00
N ILE A 261 -8.99 -2.29 0.70
CA ILE A 261 -8.23 -1.03 0.55
C ILE A 261 -6.74 -1.30 0.38
N ALA A 262 -6.02 -0.33 -0.20
CA ALA A 262 -4.55 -0.33 -0.20
C ALA A 262 -4.00 0.30 1.09
N ALA A 263 -2.91 -0.25 1.58
CA ALA A 263 -2.13 0.32 2.66
C ALA A 263 -0.72 0.67 2.18
N ASN A 264 -0.41 1.96 2.21
CA ASN A 264 0.93 2.45 1.95
C ASN A 264 1.81 2.33 3.19
N ASP A 265 1.19 2.50 4.37
CA ASP A 265 1.90 2.58 5.66
C ASP A 265 3.08 3.57 5.58
N CYS A 266 2.82 4.71 4.93
CA CYS A 266 3.85 5.66 4.58
C CYS A 266 4.21 6.55 5.75
N HIS A 267 5.50 6.58 6.07
CA HIS A 267 6.09 7.34 7.16
C HIS A 267 7.14 8.35 6.69
N HIS A 268 7.59 8.29 5.42
CA HIS A 268 8.77 8.98 4.90
C HIS A 268 9.97 8.73 5.81
N ASN A 269 10.23 7.47 6.13
CA ASN A 269 11.31 7.04 7.04
C ASN A 269 12.39 6.19 6.36
N GLN A 270 12.22 5.82 5.08
CA GLN A 270 13.23 5.11 4.30
C GLN A 270 14.21 6.11 3.62
N VAL A 271 14.62 7.12 4.36
CA VAL A 271 15.69 8.03 3.97
C VAL A 271 16.98 7.51 4.56
N PHE A 272 17.70 6.69 3.78
CA PHE A 272 18.96 6.10 4.24
C PHE A 272 20.06 7.14 4.30
N ILE A 273 20.85 7.09 5.38
CA ILE A 273 21.99 7.95 5.58
C ILE A 273 23.25 7.17 5.95
N VAL A 274 24.38 7.69 5.50
CA VAL A 274 25.70 7.31 5.98
C VAL A 274 26.28 8.50 6.70
N LYS A 275 26.54 8.38 8.02
CA LYS A 275 27.02 9.44 8.88
C LYS A 275 28.45 9.15 9.34
N MET A 276 29.33 10.11 9.30
CA MET A 276 30.71 9.98 9.80
C MET A 276 30.72 9.95 11.32
N LEU A 277 31.33 8.94 11.91
CA LEU A 277 31.63 8.90 13.34
C LEU A 277 33.07 9.34 13.63
N ASP A 278 34.02 8.84 12.84
CA ASP A 278 35.44 9.24 12.81
C ASP A 278 36.04 8.88 11.43
N GLU A 279 37.33 9.16 11.21
CA GLU A 279 38.04 8.93 9.94
C GLU A 279 38.01 7.46 9.45
N ASN A 280 37.81 6.53 10.36
CA ASN A 280 37.81 5.10 10.07
C ASN A 280 36.45 4.41 10.33
N THR A 281 35.43 5.19 10.71
CA THR A 281 34.16 4.65 11.19
C THR A 281 32.99 5.47 10.71
N ILE A 282 31.98 4.78 10.20
CA ILE A 282 30.70 5.36 9.80
C ILE A 282 29.53 4.67 10.50
N LEU A 283 28.42 5.34 10.54
CA LEU A 283 27.12 4.83 10.96
C LEU A 283 26.21 4.76 9.74
N ILE A 284 25.45 3.67 9.59
CA ILE A 284 24.44 3.47 8.55
C ILE A 284 23.10 3.28 9.22
N GLY A 285 22.12 4.00 8.77
CA GLY A 285 20.73 3.93 9.23
C GLY A 285 19.82 4.81 8.37
N THR A 286 18.73 5.23 8.97
CA THR A 286 17.79 6.17 8.38
C THR A 286 17.77 7.49 9.15
N ILE A 287 17.12 8.51 8.60
CA ILE A 287 17.03 9.83 9.28
C ILE A 287 16.28 9.80 10.61
N VAL A 288 15.49 8.76 10.86
CA VAL A 288 14.72 8.59 12.10
C VAL A 288 15.49 7.80 13.16
N ASP A 289 16.59 7.14 12.80
CA ASP A 289 17.41 6.38 13.73
C ASP A 289 18.28 7.31 14.58
N LYS A 290 18.41 6.95 15.87
CA LYS A 290 19.43 7.53 16.73
C LYS A 290 20.78 6.86 16.47
N ASP A 291 21.87 7.54 16.75
CA ASP A 291 23.25 7.05 16.49
C ASP A 291 23.52 5.68 17.12
N ASP A 292 22.97 5.40 18.31
CA ASP A 292 23.10 4.13 19.01
C ASP A 292 22.27 2.99 18.39
N GLY A 293 21.25 3.34 17.57
CA GLY A 293 20.45 2.43 16.77
C GLY A 293 21.06 2.10 15.42
N MET A 294 21.91 2.98 14.89
CA MET A 294 22.54 2.81 13.58
C MET A 294 23.60 1.71 13.57
N ARG A 295 23.80 1.09 12.42
CA ARG A 295 24.84 0.09 12.20
C ARG A 295 26.22 0.72 12.05
N LYS A 296 27.14 0.37 12.95
CA LYS A 296 28.54 0.79 12.89
C LYS A 296 29.33 -0.07 11.89
N VAL A 297 30.07 0.57 10.97
CA VAL A 297 30.96 -0.08 10.01
C VAL A 297 32.32 0.60 10.06
N THR A 298 33.39 -0.19 10.01
CA THR A 298 34.77 0.32 10.13
C THR A 298 35.57 0.09 8.84
N ALA A 299 36.59 0.92 8.62
CA ALA A 299 37.53 0.79 7.51
C ALA A 299 38.32 -0.53 7.52
N GLY A 300 38.41 -1.20 8.67
CA GLY A 300 38.98 -2.53 8.77
C GLY A 300 38.16 -3.61 8.09
N SER A 301 36.83 -3.47 8.08
CA SER A 301 35.89 -4.36 7.37
C SER A 301 35.58 -3.90 5.95
N LYS A 302 35.64 -2.60 5.66
CA LYS A 302 35.36 -1.99 4.35
C LYS A 302 36.35 -0.84 4.09
N PRO A 303 37.45 -1.06 3.35
CA PRO A 303 38.48 -0.05 3.10
C PRO A 303 37.98 1.25 2.44
N SER A 304 36.95 1.19 1.61
CA SER A 304 36.34 2.37 0.95
C SER A 304 35.82 3.44 1.91
N ILE A 305 35.62 3.12 3.20
CA ILE A 305 35.21 4.08 4.23
C ILE A 305 36.21 5.24 4.35
N ARG A 306 37.51 4.99 4.25
CA ARG A 306 38.53 6.04 4.29
C ARG A 306 38.41 7.06 3.16
N GLU A 307 37.94 6.59 1.99
CA GLU A 307 37.69 7.48 0.87
C GLU A 307 36.41 8.29 1.09
N LEU A 308 35.35 7.65 1.61
CA LEU A 308 34.09 8.32 1.95
C LEU A 308 34.27 9.39 3.04
N THR A 309 35.12 9.16 4.03
CA THR A 309 35.32 10.09 5.16
C THR A 309 36.33 11.20 4.88
N LYS A 310 37.09 11.09 3.78
CA LYS A 310 38.16 12.05 3.45
C LYS A 310 37.62 13.46 3.25
N GLY A 311 38.12 14.41 4.04
CA GLY A 311 37.73 15.83 3.98
C GLY A 311 36.43 16.17 4.72
N HIS A 312 35.81 15.22 5.37
CA HIS A 312 34.63 15.38 6.20
C HIS A 312 34.95 15.42 7.70
N LYS A 313 33.96 15.78 8.52
CA LYS A 313 34.07 15.89 9.98
C LYS A 313 33.11 14.89 10.67
N PRO A 314 33.45 14.43 11.89
CA PRO A 314 32.49 13.65 12.69
C PRO A 314 31.13 14.35 12.80
N GLY A 315 30.07 13.62 12.51
CA GLY A 315 28.70 14.10 12.47
C GLY A 315 28.19 14.46 11.07
N ASP A 316 29.07 14.63 10.07
CA ASP A 316 28.64 14.90 8.70
C ASP A 316 27.86 13.72 8.11
N ILE A 317 26.79 14.03 7.37
CA ILE A 317 26.06 13.06 6.53
C ILE A 317 26.80 12.99 5.18
N LEU A 318 27.48 11.87 4.96
CA LEU A 318 28.29 11.61 3.76
C LEU A 318 27.43 11.20 2.56
N VAL A 319 26.36 10.45 2.83
CA VAL A 319 25.39 9.98 1.84
C VAL A 319 23.99 10.13 2.39
N ARG A 320 23.08 10.59 1.54
CA ARG A 320 21.64 10.61 1.78
C ARG A 320 20.95 10.05 0.54
N ALA A 321 20.08 9.06 0.73
CA ALA A 321 19.29 8.46 -0.31
C ALA A 321 17.82 8.35 0.15
N ASP A 322 16.95 9.10 -0.50
CA ASP A 322 15.54 9.22 -0.16
C ASP A 322 14.70 8.28 -1.04
N PHE A 323 14.17 7.22 -0.42
CA PHE A 323 13.43 6.17 -1.14
C PHE A 323 11.93 6.36 -1.12
N ASP A 324 11.35 6.88 -0.03
CA ASP A 324 9.92 6.87 0.23
C ASP A 324 9.30 8.24 0.55
N PRO A 325 9.63 9.34 -0.19
CA PRO A 325 8.84 10.56 -0.01
C PRO A 325 7.37 10.25 -0.24
N TYR A 326 6.47 10.98 0.42
CA TYR A 326 5.02 10.73 0.31
C TYR A 326 4.54 10.67 -1.15
N TYR A 327 5.05 11.56 -2.00
CA TYR A 327 4.73 11.55 -3.43
C TYR A 327 4.90 10.17 -4.09
N ARG A 328 6.01 9.50 -3.78
CA ARG A 328 6.33 8.19 -4.36
C ARG A 328 5.49 7.09 -3.73
N SER A 329 5.38 7.12 -2.40
CA SER A 329 4.56 6.15 -1.66
C SER A 329 3.08 6.20 -2.08
N PHE A 330 2.54 7.40 -2.33
CA PHE A 330 1.15 7.57 -2.77
C PHE A 330 0.87 6.99 -4.15
N ARG A 331 1.86 6.97 -5.03
CA ARG A 331 1.76 6.40 -6.37
C ARG A 331 2.00 4.89 -6.39
N ASP A 332 2.73 4.37 -5.40
CA ASP A 332 3.01 2.93 -5.29
C ASP A 332 1.73 2.12 -5.10
N SER A 333 0.85 2.55 -4.21
CA SER A 333 -0.47 1.95 -4.06
C SER A 333 -1.51 2.99 -3.64
N THR A 334 -2.65 2.99 -4.32
CA THR A 334 -3.72 3.98 -4.16
C THR A 334 -5.06 3.28 -4.00
N THR A 335 -5.92 3.77 -3.11
CA THR A 335 -7.34 3.41 -3.11
C THR A 335 -8.11 4.47 -3.88
N HIS A 336 -8.76 4.09 -4.95
CA HIS A 336 -9.70 4.95 -5.68
C HIS A 336 -11.08 4.83 -5.09
N ILE A 337 -11.73 5.95 -4.79
CA ILE A 337 -13.05 5.99 -4.17
C ILE A 337 -14.05 6.64 -5.13
N LEU A 338 -15.11 5.92 -5.44
CA LEU A 338 -16.17 6.40 -6.32
C LEU A 338 -17.26 7.06 -5.48
N ALA A 339 -17.26 8.38 -5.44
CA ALA A 339 -18.17 9.16 -4.60
C ALA A 339 -18.79 10.35 -5.40
N PRO A 340 -20.00 10.82 -5.03
CA PRO A 340 -20.66 11.90 -5.74
C PRO A 340 -19.99 13.27 -5.55
N GLU A 341 -19.29 13.46 -4.43
CA GLU A 341 -18.63 14.73 -4.09
C GLU A 341 -17.45 14.52 -3.15
N LEU A 342 -16.52 15.48 -3.10
CA LEU A 342 -15.36 15.46 -2.23
C LEU A 342 -15.71 16.01 -0.84
N THR A 343 -16.50 15.23 -0.09
CA THR A 343 -16.85 15.52 1.31
C THR A 343 -16.56 14.31 2.21
N GLU A 344 -16.25 14.55 3.48
CA GLU A 344 -16.01 13.45 4.42
C GLU A 344 -17.19 12.47 4.48
N ALA A 345 -18.42 12.98 4.44
CA ALA A 345 -19.63 12.15 4.48
C ALA A 345 -19.76 11.25 3.24
N ALA A 346 -19.53 11.80 2.04
CA ALA A 346 -19.62 11.04 0.79
C ALA A 346 -18.50 10.00 0.69
N ILE A 347 -17.26 10.34 1.07
CA ILE A 347 -16.12 9.41 1.09
C ILE A 347 -16.37 8.26 2.06
N ARG A 348 -16.87 8.55 3.28
CA ARG A 348 -17.22 7.51 4.25
C ARG A 348 -18.33 6.59 3.74
N ALA A 349 -19.39 7.15 3.15
CA ALA A 349 -20.48 6.36 2.59
C ALA A 349 -20.02 5.45 1.45
N ALA A 350 -19.17 5.96 0.53
CA ALA A 350 -18.60 5.15 -0.53
C ALA A 350 -17.75 3.98 0.00
N LEU A 351 -16.89 4.23 0.98
CA LEU A 351 -16.07 3.18 1.61
C LEU A 351 -16.93 2.16 2.38
N GLN A 352 -18.01 2.56 3.04
CA GLN A 352 -18.95 1.64 3.69
C GLN A 352 -19.65 0.73 2.68
N GLN A 353 -19.89 1.26 1.47
CA GLN A 353 -20.54 0.52 0.38
C GLN A 353 -19.56 -0.31 -0.44
N GLY A 354 -18.25 -0.13 -0.28
CA GLY A 354 -17.24 -0.80 -1.10
C GLY A 354 -17.11 -0.21 -2.50
N HIS A 355 -17.58 1.03 -2.72
CA HIS A 355 -17.45 1.76 -3.98
C HIS A 355 -16.01 2.28 -4.13
N ALA A 356 -15.08 1.35 -4.23
CA ALA A 356 -13.66 1.62 -4.29
C ALA A 356 -12.90 0.51 -5.02
N TYR A 357 -11.70 0.81 -5.48
CA TYR A 357 -10.75 -0.16 -6.01
C TYR A 357 -9.31 0.23 -5.63
N VAL A 358 -8.42 -0.75 -5.65
CA VAL A 358 -6.99 -0.56 -5.36
C VAL A 358 -6.23 -0.55 -6.66
N SER A 359 -5.21 0.32 -6.78
CA SER A 359 -4.33 0.36 -7.94
C SER A 359 -2.88 0.66 -7.57
N HIS A 360 -1.98 0.29 -8.48
CA HIS A 360 -0.57 0.67 -8.48
C HIS A 360 -0.34 1.73 -9.57
N ASP A 361 -0.68 2.98 -9.28
CA ASP A 361 -0.72 4.10 -10.24
C ASP A 361 0.65 4.49 -10.82
N TRP A 362 1.75 4.05 -10.21
CA TRP A 362 3.08 4.28 -10.74
C TRP A 362 3.30 3.61 -12.10
N MET A 363 2.63 2.48 -12.38
CA MET A 363 2.72 1.77 -13.66
C MET A 363 1.91 2.44 -14.75
N CYS A 364 0.68 2.80 -14.42
CA CYS A 364 -0.26 3.54 -15.27
C CYS A 364 -1.39 4.06 -14.38
N ASP A 365 -1.80 5.31 -14.58
CA ASP A 365 -2.92 5.92 -13.86
C ASP A 365 -4.22 5.16 -14.12
N ALA A 366 -4.80 4.57 -13.08
CA ALA A 366 -5.99 3.73 -13.14
C ALA A 366 -7.31 4.53 -13.17
N THR A 367 -7.26 5.87 -13.03
CA THR A 367 -8.46 6.72 -12.98
C THR A 367 -9.40 6.44 -14.15
N GLY A 368 -10.67 6.19 -13.85
CA GLY A 368 -11.71 5.85 -14.81
C GLY A 368 -11.94 4.35 -14.96
N PHE A 369 -11.17 3.48 -14.30
CA PHE A 369 -11.51 2.06 -14.21
C PHE A 369 -12.94 1.89 -13.67
N SER A 370 -13.67 0.92 -14.21
CA SER A 370 -14.99 0.59 -13.72
C SER A 370 -15.26 -0.91 -13.78
N PHE A 371 -15.97 -1.40 -12.76
CA PHE A 371 -16.52 -2.75 -12.73
C PHE A 371 -17.97 -2.66 -12.27
N LEU A 372 -18.88 -3.11 -13.10
CA LEU A 372 -20.32 -2.91 -12.93
C LEU A 372 -21.17 -4.08 -13.44
N LEU A 373 -22.39 -4.12 -12.99
CA LEU A 373 -23.47 -4.95 -13.52
C LEU A 373 -24.27 -4.10 -14.52
N SER A 374 -24.35 -4.53 -15.78
CA SER A 374 -24.91 -3.70 -16.84
C SER A 374 -26.44 -3.70 -16.93
N GLN A 375 -27.12 -4.64 -16.27
CA GLN A 375 -28.59 -4.78 -16.30
C GLN A 375 -29.10 -5.54 -15.07
N PRO A 376 -30.32 -5.24 -14.53
CA PRO A 376 -31.31 -4.27 -15.02
C PRO A 376 -31.05 -2.81 -14.62
N ALA A 377 -30.25 -2.59 -13.56
CA ALA A 377 -29.78 -1.28 -13.13
C ALA A 377 -28.24 -1.27 -13.20
N GLN A 378 -27.66 -0.08 -13.21
CA GLN A 378 -26.21 0.06 -13.20
C GLN A 378 -25.72 -0.01 -11.75
N GLU A 379 -25.49 -1.24 -11.26
CA GLU A 379 -24.84 -1.47 -9.98
C GLU A 379 -23.32 -1.53 -10.17
N ILE A 380 -22.56 -1.11 -9.20
CA ILE A 380 -21.11 -1.03 -9.29
C ILE A 380 -20.43 -1.94 -8.26
N MET A 381 -19.11 -2.05 -8.34
CA MET A 381 -18.32 -2.74 -7.30
C MET A 381 -18.71 -2.25 -5.90
N GLY A 382 -18.85 -3.17 -4.95
CA GLY A 382 -19.36 -2.94 -3.60
C GLY A 382 -20.85 -3.27 -3.43
N ASP A 383 -21.65 -3.23 -4.50
CA ASP A 383 -23.09 -3.46 -4.41
C ASP A 383 -23.45 -4.94 -4.24
N GLU A 384 -24.54 -5.17 -3.51
CA GLU A 384 -25.16 -6.47 -3.34
C GLU A 384 -26.49 -6.52 -4.11
N VAL A 385 -26.61 -7.48 -5.01
CA VAL A 385 -27.73 -7.59 -5.94
C VAL A 385 -28.26 -9.02 -5.93
N LYS A 386 -29.58 -9.16 -5.99
CA LYS A 386 -30.20 -10.49 -6.19
C LYS A 386 -29.76 -11.07 -7.52
N PHE A 387 -29.23 -12.30 -7.49
CA PHE A 387 -28.85 -12.98 -8.73
C PHE A 387 -30.05 -13.24 -9.63
N ALA A 388 -29.87 -12.97 -10.91
CA ALA A 388 -30.81 -13.34 -11.98
C ALA A 388 -30.01 -13.87 -13.19
N GLN A 389 -30.50 -14.91 -13.81
CA GLN A 389 -29.86 -15.51 -14.98
C GLN A 389 -29.71 -14.47 -16.12
N GLY A 390 -28.52 -14.42 -16.71
CA GLY A 390 -28.23 -13.51 -17.83
C GLY A 390 -27.73 -12.14 -17.43
N GLN A 391 -27.56 -11.85 -16.14
CA GLN A 391 -26.88 -10.63 -15.68
C GLN A 391 -25.45 -10.58 -16.22
N LYS A 392 -25.06 -9.41 -16.75
CA LYS A 392 -23.74 -9.21 -17.33
C LYS A 392 -22.87 -8.35 -16.43
N LEU A 393 -21.74 -8.88 -16.05
CA LEU A 393 -20.62 -8.15 -15.43
C LEU A 393 -19.76 -7.51 -16.51
N VAL A 394 -19.45 -6.24 -16.37
CA VAL A 394 -18.64 -5.47 -17.31
C VAL A 394 -17.52 -4.78 -16.55
N ALA A 395 -16.28 -4.99 -17.00
CA ALA A 395 -15.13 -4.22 -16.54
C ALA A 395 -14.53 -3.42 -17.69
N ARG A 396 -14.08 -2.18 -17.42
CA ARG A 396 -13.39 -1.33 -18.37
C ARG A 396 -12.12 -0.77 -17.75
N PHE A 397 -11.03 -0.91 -18.48
CA PHE A 397 -9.69 -0.49 -18.07
C PHE A 397 -9.20 0.64 -18.98
N PRO A 398 -8.49 1.65 -18.45
CA PRO A 398 -8.02 2.77 -19.27
C PRO A 398 -6.90 2.41 -20.25
N VAL A 399 -6.29 1.23 -20.13
CA VAL A 399 -5.31 0.67 -21.05
C VAL A 399 -5.54 -0.83 -21.18
N ALA A 400 -5.12 -1.43 -22.31
CA ALA A 400 -5.16 -2.89 -22.46
C ALA A 400 -4.23 -3.58 -21.45
N CYS A 401 -4.75 -4.61 -20.81
CA CYS A 401 -4.07 -5.37 -19.77
C CYS A 401 -4.53 -6.83 -19.77
N HIS A 402 -3.85 -7.67 -19.04
CA HIS A 402 -4.33 -9.02 -18.71
C HIS A 402 -5.41 -8.89 -17.64
N ILE A 403 -6.65 -9.25 -17.98
CA ILE A 403 -7.83 -9.15 -17.13
C ILE A 403 -8.18 -10.52 -16.60
N ARG A 404 -8.36 -10.62 -15.28
CA ARG A 404 -8.83 -11.84 -14.60
C ARG A 404 -10.14 -11.56 -13.88
N LEU A 405 -11.18 -12.34 -14.11
CA LEU A 405 -12.41 -12.32 -13.33
C LEU A 405 -12.41 -13.49 -12.35
N LEU A 406 -12.63 -13.18 -11.09
CA LEU A 406 -12.70 -14.18 -10.03
C LEU A 406 -14.12 -14.23 -9.46
N ARG A 407 -14.57 -15.45 -9.13
CA ARG A 407 -15.81 -15.72 -8.38
C ARG A 407 -15.46 -16.50 -7.12
N ASN A 408 -15.79 -15.96 -5.95
CA ASN A 408 -15.47 -16.56 -4.66
C ASN A 408 -13.97 -16.88 -4.51
N GLY A 409 -13.09 -15.99 -4.98
CA GLY A 409 -11.64 -16.13 -4.96
C GLY A 409 -11.05 -17.07 -6.02
N LYS A 410 -11.89 -17.67 -6.87
CA LYS A 410 -11.44 -18.58 -7.96
C LYS A 410 -11.63 -17.92 -9.31
N GLU A 411 -10.62 -17.98 -10.14
CA GLU A 411 -10.71 -17.50 -11.51
C GLU A 411 -11.77 -18.25 -12.30
N VAL A 412 -12.60 -17.50 -13.02
CA VAL A 412 -13.65 -18.03 -13.90
C VAL A 412 -13.43 -17.71 -15.37
N THR A 413 -12.68 -16.63 -15.65
CA THR A 413 -12.24 -16.29 -17.00
C THR A 413 -11.08 -15.30 -16.95
N GLU A 414 -10.26 -15.31 -17.98
CA GLU A 414 -9.18 -14.36 -18.21
C GLU A 414 -9.13 -13.94 -19.70
N LEU A 415 -8.64 -12.75 -19.99
CA LEU A 415 -8.43 -12.27 -21.36
C LEU A 415 -7.43 -11.09 -21.41
N GLU A 416 -6.87 -10.88 -22.60
CA GLU A 416 -6.08 -9.67 -22.91
C GLU A 416 -6.98 -8.61 -23.55
N GLY A 417 -6.96 -7.39 -23.04
CA GLY A 417 -7.76 -6.29 -23.57
C GLY A 417 -8.02 -5.18 -22.58
N SER A 418 -8.85 -4.21 -22.96
CA SER A 418 -9.28 -3.11 -22.09
C SER A 418 -10.72 -3.22 -21.62
N GLN A 419 -11.43 -4.29 -21.99
CA GLN A 419 -12.81 -4.52 -21.60
C GLN A 419 -13.07 -6.00 -21.41
N LEU A 420 -13.82 -6.34 -20.35
CA LEU A 420 -14.37 -7.67 -20.14
C LEU A 420 -15.89 -7.56 -20.06
N GLU A 421 -16.60 -8.48 -20.75
CA GLU A 421 -18.03 -8.75 -20.55
C GLU A 421 -18.19 -10.23 -20.19
N TYR A 422 -18.92 -10.50 -19.12
CA TYR A 422 -19.15 -11.86 -18.65
C TYR A 422 -20.59 -12.06 -18.18
N ALA A 423 -21.28 -13.04 -18.72
CA ALA A 423 -22.62 -13.43 -18.24
C ALA A 423 -22.45 -14.25 -16.96
N ALA A 424 -22.96 -13.74 -15.84
CA ALA A 424 -22.86 -14.44 -14.57
C ALA A 424 -23.61 -15.76 -14.60
N GLU A 425 -22.92 -16.86 -14.32
CA GLU A 425 -23.46 -18.23 -14.38
C GLU A 425 -24.19 -18.66 -13.11
N GLY A 426 -24.05 -17.89 -12.03
CA GLY A 426 -24.67 -18.19 -10.74
C GLY A 426 -24.35 -17.16 -9.67
N PRO A 427 -24.98 -17.27 -8.48
CA PRO A 427 -24.68 -16.41 -7.35
C PRO A 427 -23.22 -16.56 -6.91
N GLY A 428 -22.62 -15.52 -6.37
CA GLY A 428 -21.25 -15.49 -5.90
C GLY A 428 -20.72 -14.09 -5.69
N VAL A 429 -19.50 -13.98 -5.21
CA VAL A 429 -18.78 -12.73 -4.99
C VAL A 429 -17.81 -12.60 -6.16
N TYR A 430 -18.06 -11.61 -7.03
CA TYR A 430 -17.30 -11.42 -8.26
C TYR A 430 -16.40 -10.19 -8.15
N ARG A 431 -15.11 -10.34 -8.45
CA ARG A 431 -14.16 -9.25 -8.55
C ARG A 431 -13.24 -9.42 -9.75
N VAL A 432 -12.65 -8.32 -10.21
CA VAL A 432 -11.70 -8.35 -11.32
C VAL A 432 -10.34 -7.86 -10.88
N GLU A 433 -9.31 -8.39 -11.53
CA GLU A 433 -7.93 -7.92 -11.46
C GLU A 433 -7.46 -7.52 -12.85
N GLY A 434 -6.70 -6.42 -12.91
CA GLY A 434 -5.97 -6.01 -14.09
C GLY A 434 -4.47 -6.14 -13.85
N TRP A 435 -3.73 -6.71 -14.80
CA TRP A 435 -2.30 -6.92 -14.74
C TRP A 435 -1.61 -6.27 -15.92
N LEU A 436 -0.49 -5.59 -15.67
CA LEU A 436 0.31 -4.94 -16.70
C LEU A 436 1.63 -5.67 -16.90
N LYS A 437 2.10 -5.70 -18.14
CA LYS A 437 3.39 -6.29 -18.45
C LYS A 437 4.48 -5.23 -18.49
N LEU A 438 5.43 -5.31 -17.55
CA LEU A 438 6.60 -4.45 -17.45
C LEU A 438 7.87 -5.31 -17.46
N ASP A 439 8.82 -5.00 -18.31
CA ASP A 439 10.06 -5.76 -18.48
C ASP A 439 9.80 -7.27 -18.72
N GLY A 440 8.72 -7.57 -19.46
CA GLY A 440 8.30 -8.93 -19.76
C GLY A 440 7.80 -9.72 -18.55
N GLU A 441 7.46 -9.06 -17.46
CA GLU A 441 6.86 -9.61 -16.23
C GLU A 441 5.45 -9.07 -16.04
N ASP A 442 4.49 -9.95 -15.77
CA ASP A 442 3.13 -9.54 -15.43
C ASP A 442 3.10 -9.06 -13.97
N ARG A 443 2.64 -7.83 -13.77
CA ARG A 443 2.55 -7.18 -12.45
C ARG A 443 1.11 -6.78 -12.15
N PRO A 444 0.61 -7.07 -10.95
CA PRO A 444 -0.74 -6.67 -10.58
C PRO A 444 -0.85 -5.15 -10.59
N TRP A 445 -1.93 -4.64 -11.17
CA TRP A 445 -2.16 -3.21 -11.33
C TRP A 445 -3.43 -2.74 -10.65
N ILE A 446 -4.56 -3.39 -10.92
CA ILE A 446 -5.87 -3.03 -10.35
C ILE A 446 -6.49 -4.23 -9.65
N TYR A 447 -7.10 -3.98 -8.49
CA TYR A 447 -7.95 -4.91 -7.77
C TYR A 447 -9.29 -4.21 -7.50
N SER A 448 -10.39 -4.70 -8.10
CA SER A 448 -11.71 -4.16 -7.78
C SER A 448 -12.20 -4.65 -6.42
N ASN A 449 -13.04 -3.85 -5.75
CA ASN A 449 -13.96 -4.40 -4.78
C ASN A 449 -15.00 -5.28 -5.50
N PRO A 450 -15.60 -6.26 -4.82
CA PRO A 450 -16.50 -7.20 -5.49
C PRO A 450 -17.90 -6.66 -5.72
N ILE A 451 -18.60 -7.25 -6.71
CA ILE A 451 -20.06 -7.23 -6.81
C ILE A 451 -20.58 -8.54 -6.19
N TYR A 452 -21.56 -8.41 -5.31
CA TYR A 452 -22.15 -9.52 -4.59
C TYR A 452 -23.46 -9.94 -5.27
N LEU A 453 -23.46 -11.06 -6.01
CA LEU A 453 -24.67 -11.67 -6.56
C LEU A 453 -25.17 -12.76 -5.61
N ARG A 454 -26.31 -12.52 -4.93
CA ARG A 454 -26.83 -13.41 -3.89
C ARG A 454 -28.24 -13.92 -4.20
#